data_956372ff9ad371dfae9b9a7588ee7cd2
#
_entry.id   956372ff9ad371dfae9b9a7588ee7cd2
#
_cell.length_a   1.000
_cell.length_b   1.000
_cell.length_c   1.000
_cell.angle_alpha   90.00
_cell.angle_beta   90.00
_cell.angle_gamma   90.00
#
_symmetry.space_group_name_H-M   'P 1'
#
loop_
_entity.id
_entity.type
_entity.pdbx_description
1 polymer ?
#
loop_
_entity_poly.entity_id
_entity_poly.type
_entity_poly.pdbx_seq_one_letter_code
_entity_poly.pdbx_strand_id
1 'polypeptide(L)'
;MSLTIPYRSSQFSVGYNDYDGVEAETGLRFRILFMKTGSEETISSRDYETAVLIIKGKGTIIYNDRECSFERSSWIDQNPVVAHFPAGDAVTVRAGQESRIAVISTLNSNQFKGKIYTPAEIDVEHRGKDILDGTCYRLVRLAFDRSIAPEPARIVLGEVLNFPGKWSSYPPHHHEQSEIYYYEFSPVEGYGHGELGDDVFKIQHQDLLVITDFRDHSQVAAPGYHMYYIWAIRHMKDNPYKGFEFTKPHDKLLI
;
A
#
# COMPACT_ATOMS: atom_id res chain seq x y z
N MET A 1 5.31 -12.69 23.17
CA MET A 1 4.75 -12.38 21.87
C MET A 1 4.74 -10.89 21.75
N SER A 2 5.42 -10.33 20.76
CA SER A 2 5.43 -8.88 20.53
C SER A 2 4.05 -8.47 20.06
N LEU A 3 3.38 -7.60 20.80
CA LEU A 3 2.20 -6.91 20.31
C LEU A 3 2.61 -6.15 19.05
N THR A 4 1.89 -6.33 17.98
CA THR A 4 2.12 -5.62 16.73
C THR A 4 1.73 -4.15 16.93
N ILE A 5 2.61 -3.40 17.56
CA ILE A 5 2.45 -1.94 17.71
C ILE A 5 2.69 -1.35 16.32
N PRO A 6 1.94 -0.33 15.86
CA PRO A 6 2.24 0.34 14.62
C PRO A 6 3.71 0.77 14.60
N TYR A 7 4.44 0.36 13.56
CA TYR A 7 5.81 0.82 13.37
C TYR A 7 5.75 2.32 13.10
N ARG A 8 6.44 3.11 13.91
CA ARG A 8 6.48 4.56 13.78
C ARG A 8 7.79 4.99 13.17
N SER A 9 7.72 5.78 12.11
CA SER A 9 8.91 6.41 11.60
C SER A 9 9.23 7.67 12.41
N SER A 10 10.52 7.96 12.54
CA SER A 10 11.00 9.32 12.81
C SER A 10 10.75 10.20 11.57
N GLN A 11 11.04 11.50 11.65
CA GLN A 11 10.97 12.36 10.47
C GLN A 11 11.81 11.79 9.32
N PHE A 12 11.21 11.66 8.12
CA PHE A 12 11.91 11.12 6.95
C PHE A 12 13.12 11.97 6.57
N SER A 13 14.22 11.30 6.29
CA SER A 13 15.42 11.88 5.67
C SER A 13 15.41 11.65 4.15
N VAL A 14 16.23 12.42 3.44
CA VAL A 14 16.48 12.17 2.01
C VAL A 14 17.11 10.81 1.81
N GLY A 15 16.66 10.07 0.81
CA GLY A 15 17.04 8.69 0.55
C GLY A 15 16.01 7.70 1.11
N TYR A 16 16.44 6.49 1.37
CA TYR A 16 15.58 5.43 1.89
C TYR A 16 15.33 5.58 3.39
N ASN A 17 14.07 5.37 3.76
CA ASN A 17 13.61 5.32 5.13
C ASN A 17 12.98 3.94 5.34
N ASP A 18 13.67 3.09 6.08
CA ASP A 18 13.31 1.69 6.29
C ASP A 18 12.33 1.53 7.46
N TYR A 19 11.48 0.50 7.37
CA TYR A 19 10.65 0.00 8.46
C TYR A 19 11.22 -1.34 8.92
N ASP A 20 12.18 -1.27 9.82
CA ASP A 20 12.92 -2.44 10.30
C ASP A 20 12.02 -3.46 10.99
N GLY A 21 12.27 -4.74 10.73
CA GLY A 21 11.51 -5.84 11.30
C GLY A 21 10.28 -6.28 10.49
N VAL A 22 9.70 -5.41 9.66
CA VAL A 22 8.51 -5.71 8.85
C VAL A 22 8.72 -6.92 7.94
N GLU A 23 9.89 -7.01 7.29
CA GLU A 23 10.22 -8.13 6.41
C GLU A 23 10.29 -9.48 7.15
N ALA A 24 10.80 -9.48 8.38
CA ALA A 24 10.90 -10.69 9.19
C ALA A 24 9.51 -11.25 9.58
N GLU A 25 8.52 -10.37 9.77
CA GLU A 25 7.17 -10.75 10.14
C GLU A 25 6.29 -11.11 8.93
N THR A 26 6.44 -10.39 7.81
CA THR A 26 5.51 -10.49 6.67
C THR A 26 6.12 -11.11 5.41
N GLY A 27 7.45 -11.13 5.31
CA GLY A 27 8.16 -11.40 4.06
C GLY A 27 8.07 -10.26 3.04
N LEU A 28 7.54 -9.11 3.44
CA LEU A 28 7.51 -7.87 2.65
C LEU A 28 8.49 -6.85 3.25
N ARG A 29 9.42 -6.36 2.46
CA ARG A 29 10.23 -5.20 2.79
C ARG A 29 9.48 -3.95 2.35
N PHE A 30 9.32 -2.99 3.26
CA PHE A 30 8.69 -1.72 2.97
C PHE A 30 9.63 -0.56 3.28
N ARG A 31 9.76 0.36 2.32
CA ARG A 31 10.61 1.55 2.45
C ARG A 31 9.93 2.76 1.82
N ILE A 32 10.18 3.93 2.37
CA ILE A 32 9.86 5.20 1.73
C ILE A 32 11.14 5.83 1.20
N LEU A 33 11.19 6.02 -0.12
CA LEU A 33 12.24 6.79 -0.78
C LEU A 33 11.80 8.24 -0.88
N PHE A 34 12.53 9.12 -0.19
CA PHE A 34 12.34 10.57 -0.29
C PHE A 34 13.41 11.17 -1.19
N MET A 35 12.98 11.78 -2.29
CA MET A 35 13.85 12.35 -3.32
C MET A 35 13.74 13.86 -3.38
N LYS A 36 14.90 14.54 -3.46
CA LYS A 36 14.97 15.99 -3.72
C LYS A 36 14.76 16.29 -5.21
N THR A 37 14.32 17.50 -5.49
CA THR A 37 14.26 18.03 -6.87
C THR A 37 15.60 17.85 -7.59
N GLY A 38 15.56 17.30 -8.80
CA GLY A 38 16.71 17.09 -9.66
C GLY A 38 17.52 15.83 -9.35
N SER A 39 17.14 15.03 -8.34
CA SER A 39 17.82 13.76 -8.04
C SER A 39 17.33 12.62 -8.94
N GLU A 40 18.18 11.62 -9.10
CA GLU A 40 17.88 10.37 -9.79
C GLU A 40 18.24 9.19 -8.88
N GLU A 41 17.41 8.17 -8.87
CA GLU A 41 17.63 6.93 -8.11
C GLU A 41 17.30 5.73 -8.97
N THR A 42 18.19 4.73 -8.98
CA THR A 42 17.95 3.44 -9.63
C THR A 42 17.63 2.38 -8.57
N ILE A 43 16.41 1.90 -8.62
CA ILE A 43 15.86 0.89 -7.72
C ILE A 43 16.03 -0.47 -8.39
N SER A 44 16.83 -1.34 -7.77
CA SER A 44 17.07 -2.69 -8.28
C SER A 44 17.33 -3.65 -7.13
N SER A 45 17.12 -4.93 -7.38
CA SER A 45 17.52 -5.99 -6.46
C SER A 45 17.77 -7.28 -7.21
N ARG A 46 18.79 -8.03 -6.78
CA ARG A 46 19.15 -9.32 -7.37
C ARG A 46 18.11 -10.41 -7.06
N ASP A 47 17.51 -10.35 -5.87
CA ASP A 47 16.73 -11.45 -5.31
C ASP A 47 15.26 -11.08 -5.04
N TYR A 48 14.91 -9.80 -5.18
CA TYR A 48 13.60 -9.27 -4.80
C TYR A 48 12.80 -8.83 -6.03
N GLU A 49 11.59 -9.37 -6.15
CA GLU A 49 10.50 -8.72 -6.87
C GLU A 49 10.19 -7.39 -6.18
N THR A 50 9.98 -6.34 -6.96
CA THR A 50 9.80 -4.99 -6.41
C THR A 50 8.66 -4.25 -7.08
N ALA A 51 7.86 -3.56 -6.28
CA ALA A 51 6.87 -2.58 -6.68
C ALA A 51 7.28 -1.19 -6.20
N VAL A 52 7.14 -0.18 -7.07
CA VAL A 52 7.46 1.23 -6.82
C VAL A 52 6.19 2.04 -7.06
N LEU A 53 5.63 2.63 -6.00
CA LEU A 53 4.40 3.42 -6.06
C LEU A 53 4.70 4.89 -5.76
N ILE A 54 4.34 5.78 -6.68
CA ILE A 54 4.48 7.22 -6.50
C ILE A 54 3.39 7.72 -5.54
N ILE A 55 3.78 8.10 -4.31
CA ILE A 55 2.84 8.68 -3.33
C ILE A 55 2.57 10.14 -3.68
N LYS A 56 3.63 10.92 -3.91
CA LYS A 56 3.56 12.34 -4.24
C LYS A 56 4.82 12.77 -4.98
N GLY A 57 4.70 13.71 -5.91
CA GLY A 57 5.82 14.32 -6.61
C GLY A 57 5.57 14.51 -8.09
N LYS A 58 6.61 14.98 -8.78
CA LYS A 58 6.63 15.15 -10.23
C LYS A 58 7.95 14.65 -10.77
N GLY A 59 7.92 13.92 -11.90
CA GLY A 59 9.14 13.39 -12.47
C GLY A 59 8.87 12.37 -13.56
N THR A 60 9.83 11.46 -13.72
CA THR A 60 9.77 10.39 -14.73
C THR A 60 10.21 9.08 -14.07
N ILE A 61 9.50 8.01 -14.37
CA ILE A 61 9.87 6.64 -14.06
C ILE A 61 10.25 5.92 -15.35
N ILE A 62 11.37 5.21 -15.33
CA ILE A 62 11.95 4.56 -16.49
C ILE A 62 12.13 3.08 -16.18
N TYR A 63 11.54 2.23 -17.01
CA TYR A 63 11.72 0.78 -16.94
C TYR A 63 11.97 0.22 -18.34
N ASN A 64 13.14 -0.40 -18.52
CA ASN A 64 13.66 -0.76 -19.83
C ASN A 64 13.69 0.48 -20.74
N ASP A 65 13.17 0.39 -21.98
CA ASP A 65 13.11 1.50 -22.94
C ASP A 65 11.85 2.37 -22.81
N ARG A 66 11.02 2.12 -21.77
CA ARG A 66 9.77 2.85 -21.55
C ARG A 66 9.94 3.92 -20.48
N GLU A 67 9.67 5.15 -20.87
CA GLU A 67 9.56 6.31 -19.99
C GLU A 67 8.09 6.63 -19.70
N CYS A 68 7.78 6.91 -18.43
CA CYS A 68 6.46 7.34 -18.00
C CYS A 68 6.59 8.55 -17.08
N SER A 69 6.08 9.70 -17.51
CA SER A 69 6.03 10.88 -16.65
C SER A 69 4.95 10.72 -15.58
N PHE A 70 5.23 11.25 -14.39
CA PHE A 70 4.25 11.33 -13.32
C PHE A 70 4.15 12.74 -12.76
N GLU A 71 2.94 13.11 -12.36
CA GLU A 71 2.67 14.32 -11.58
C GLU A 71 1.52 14.01 -10.63
N ARG A 72 1.83 13.89 -9.35
CA ARG A 72 0.88 13.56 -8.29
C ARG A 72 1.07 14.54 -7.15
N SER A 73 0.25 15.56 -7.10
CA SER A 73 0.27 16.58 -6.04
C SER A 73 -0.52 16.13 -4.80
N SER A 74 -1.53 15.28 -5.01
CA SER A 74 -2.43 14.79 -3.96
C SER A 74 -2.87 13.36 -4.24
N TRP A 75 -2.83 12.50 -3.21
CA TRP A 75 -3.41 11.16 -3.25
C TRP A 75 -4.93 11.18 -3.01
N ILE A 76 -5.52 12.35 -2.69
CA ILE A 76 -6.98 12.46 -2.48
C ILE A 76 -7.72 12.23 -3.81
N ASP A 77 -7.28 12.88 -4.87
CA ASP A 77 -7.99 12.98 -6.15
C ASP A 77 -7.21 12.41 -7.35
N GLN A 78 -5.99 11.93 -7.15
CA GLN A 78 -5.14 11.43 -8.22
C GLN A 78 -4.71 9.97 -8.00
N ASN A 79 -4.84 9.16 -9.05
CA ASN A 79 -4.32 7.80 -9.06
C ASN A 79 -2.79 7.79 -9.12
N PRO A 80 -2.11 6.75 -8.58
CA PRO A 80 -0.67 6.63 -8.62
C PRO A 80 -0.15 6.19 -10.00
N VAL A 81 1.14 6.41 -10.24
CA VAL A 81 1.94 5.61 -11.17
C VAL A 81 2.61 4.52 -10.35
N VAL A 82 2.58 3.28 -10.84
CA VAL A 82 3.19 2.14 -10.17
C VAL A 82 4.06 1.37 -11.16
N ALA A 83 5.32 1.09 -10.82
CA ALA A 83 6.14 0.14 -11.56
C ALA A 83 6.24 -1.16 -10.77
N HIS A 84 6.16 -2.30 -11.44
CA HIS A 84 6.28 -3.63 -10.86
C HIS A 84 7.21 -4.49 -11.73
N PHE A 85 8.22 -5.07 -11.13
CA PHE A 85 9.28 -5.78 -11.88
C PHE A 85 9.89 -6.94 -11.08
N PRO A 86 10.41 -7.96 -11.78
CA PRO A 86 11.03 -9.13 -11.15
C PRO A 86 12.42 -8.82 -10.60
N ALA A 87 12.94 -9.76 -9.82
CA ALA A 87 14.34 -9.79 -9.39
C ALA A 87 15.29 -9.70 -10.58
N GLY A 88 16.37 -8.94 -10.46
CA GLY A 88 17.37 -8.70 -11.49
C GLY A 88 17.09 -7.52 -12.41
N ASP A 89 15.85 -7.04 -12.48
CA ASP A 89 15.49 -5.83 -13.23
C ASP A 89 15.75 -4.56 -12.40
N ALA A 90 15.71 -3.41 -13.07
CA ALA A 90 15.90 -2.10 -12.47
C ALA A 90 14.90 -1.08 -13.00
N VAL A 91 14.46 -0.19 -12.12
CA VAL A 91 13.66 0.98 -12.45
C VAL A 91 14.40 2.23 -12.02
N THR A 92 14.50 3.22 -12.90
CA THR A 92 15.10 4.52 -12.57
C THR A 92 14.00 5.56 -12.39
N VAL A 93 14.07 6.34 -11.30
CA VAL A 93 13.19 7.46 -11.03
C VAL A 93 14.00 8.75 -11.09
N ARG A 94 13.51 9.72 -11.87
CA ARG A 94 14.05 11.09 -11.96
C ARG A 94 13.04 12.04 -11.33
N ALA A 95 13.43 12.71 -10.27
CA ALA A 95 12.56 13.62 -9.53
C ALA A 95 12.68 15.04 -10.08
N GLY A 96 11.63 15.52 -10.77
CA GLY A 96 11.52 16.92 -11.20
C GLY A 96 11.09 17.87 -10.07
N GLN A 97 10.49 17.33 -9.01
CA GLN A 97 10.16 18.01 -7.74
C GLN A 97 10.41 17.03 -6.58
N GLU A 98 10.38 17.53 -5.33
CA GLU A 98 10.40 16.65 -4.17
C GLU A 98 9.36 15.55 -4.31
N SER A 99 9.81 14.30 -4.12
CA SER A 99 8.96 13.14 -4.35
C SER A 99 9.07 12.15 -3.19
N ARG A 100 7.92 11.56 -2.83
CA ARG A 100 7.82 10.43 -1.90
C ARG A 100 7.31 9.22 -2.65
N ILE A 101 7.99 8.11 -2.46
CA ILE A 101 7.82 6.90 -3.24
C ILE A 101 7.83 5.73 -2.27
N ALA A 102 6.80 4.90 -2.32
CA ALA A 102 6.81 3.62 -1.61
C ALA A 102 7.53 2.58 -2.47
N VAL A 103 8.45 1.86 -1.84
CA VAL A 103 9.20 0.76 -2.44
C VAL A 103 8.90 -0.49 -1.63
N ILE A 104 8.14 -1.41 -2.22
CA ILE A 104 7.70 -2.66 -1.63
C ILE A 104 8.42 -3.80 -2.33
N SER A 105 9.06 -4.68 -1.57
CA SER A 105 9.81 -5.79 -2.17
C SER A 105 9.57 -7.10 -1.43
N THR A 106 9.66 -8.22 -2.14
CA THR A 106 9.60 -9.57 -1.54
C THR A 106 10.58 -10.51 -2.24
N LEU A 107 11.13 -11.46 -1.52
CA LEU A 107 11.97 -12.50 -2.10
C LEU A 107 11.17 -13.31 -3.12
N ASN A 108 11.58 -13.23 -4.38
CA ASN A 108 11.00 -13.98 -5.49
C ASN A 108 12.03 -14.14 -6.61
N SER A 109 12.48 -15.36 -6.83
CA SER A 109 13.42 -15.69 -7.91
C SER A 109 12.74 -15.95 -9.26
N ASN A 110 11.41 -16.00 -9.29
CA ASN A 110 10.67 -16.23 -10.53
C ASN A 110 10.75 -15.00 -11.42
N GLN A 111 10.95 -15.24 -12.70
CA GLN A 111 11.00 -14.19 -13.71
C GLN A 111 9.62 -13.97 -14.32
N PHE A 112 9.27 -12.70 -14.54
CA PHE A 112 8.07 -12.30 -15.23
C PHE A 112 8.29 -10.97 -15.98
N LYS A 113 7.39 -10.62 -16.86
CA LYS A 113 7.45 -9.36 -17.58
C LYS A 113 6.98 -8.22 -16.68
N GLY A 114 7.90 -7.36 -16.25
CA GLY A 114 7.55 -6.17 -15.49
C GLY A 114 6.75 -5.15 -16.30
N LYS A 115 6.06 -4.25 -15.57
CA LYS A 115 5.15 -3.27 -16.15
C LYS A 115 5.14 -1.97 -15.35
N ILE A 116 4.93 -0.84 -16.05
CA ILE A 116 4.50 0.42 -15.44
C ILE A 116 2.98 0.52 -15.63
N TYR A 117 2.24 0.64 -14.53
CA TYR A 117 0.81 0.92 -14.48
C TYR A 117 0.64 2.44 -14.41
N THR A 118 -0.07 2.99 -15.37
CA THR A 118 -0.38 4.43 -15.44
C THR A 118 -1.64 4.75 -14.64
N PRO A 119 -1.88 6.02 -14.26
CA PRO A 119 -3.11 6.40 -13.56
C PRO A 119 -4.40 6.02 -14.29
N ALA A 120 -4.38 5.97 -15.62
CA ALA A 120 -5.54 5.58 -16.44
C ALA A 120 -5.82 4.06 -16.44
N GLU A 121 -4.86 3.25 -16.03
CA GLU A 121 -5.00 1.79 -15.93
C GLU A 121 -5.43 1.32 -14.54
N ILE A 122 -5.54 2.24 -13.57
CA ILE A 122 -5.92 1.95 -12.19
C ILE A 122 -7.36 2.43 -11.98
N ASP A 123 -8.29 1.48 -11.88
CA ASP A 123 -9.67 1.78 -11.59
C ASP A 123 -9.88 2.25 -10.16
N VAL A 124 -10.87 3.13 -9.97
CA VAL A 124 -11.29 3.63 -8.66
C VAL A 124 -12.61 2.99 -8.28
N GLU A 125 -12.58 2.08 -7.33
CA GLU A 125 -13.79 1.49 -6.77
C GLU A 125 -14.35 2.36 -5.64
N HIS A 126 -15.63 2.74 -5.76
CA HIS A 126 -16.38 3.46 -4.72
C HIS A 126 -17.00 2.46 -3.73
N ARG A 127 -16.16 1.86 -2.88
CA ARG A 127 -16.58 0.78 -1.98
C ARG A 127 -17.33 1.31 -0.77
N GLY A 128 -18.43 0.67 -0.43
CA GLY A 128 -19.23 1.00 0.76
C GLY A 128 -20.08 2.28 0.64
N LYS A 129 -20.22 2.84 -0.59
CA LYS A 129 -20.94 4.10 -0.81
C LYS A 129 -22.43 3.99 -0.48
N ASP A 130 -23.05 2.88 -0.89
CA ASP A 130 -24.50 2.68 -0.86
C ASP A 130 -24.94 1.65 0.21
N ILE A 131 -24.04 1.29 1.13
CA ILE A 131 -24.31 0.38 2.23
C ILE A 131 -24.00 1.05 3.56
N LEU A 132 -24.67 0.61 4.65
CA LEU A 132 -24.46 1.08 6.03
C LEU A 132 -24.48 2.62 6.13
N ASP A 133 -25.43 3.27 5.46
CA ASP A 133 -25.58 4.73 5.38
C ASP A 133 -24.27 5.44 4.93
N GLY A 134 -23.46 4.77 4.13
CA GLY A 134 -22.16 5.27 3.65
C GLY A 134 -21.12 5.48 4.76
N THR A 135 -21.30 4.90 5.96
CA THR A 135 -20.34 5.03 7.06
C THR A 135 -19.03 4.31 6.81
N CYS A 136 -18.98 3.39 5.83
CA CYS A 136 -17.77 2.70 5.38
C CYS A 136 -17.38 3.05 3.93
N TYR A 137 -17.82 4.23 3.44
CA TYR A 137 -17.47 4.69 2.09
C TYR A 137 -16.01 5.10 2.00
N ARG A 138 -15.29 4.50 1.03
CA ARG A 138 -13.88 4.75 0.69
C ARG A 138 -13.64 4.56 -0.80
N LEU A 139 -12.55 5.13 -1.29
CA LEU A 139 -12.05 4.85 -2.64
C LEU A 139 -10.96 3.79 -2.55
N VAL A 140 -11.11 2.70 -3.29
CA VAL A 140 -10.09 1.64 -3.39
C VAL A 140 -9.49 1.69 -4.79
N ARG A 141 -8.16 1.77 -4.85
CA ARG A 141 -7.39 1.80 -6.09
C ARG A 141 -6.48 0.58 -6.10
N LEU A 142 -6.89 -0.43 -6.83
CA LEU A 142 -6.11 -1.66 -7.01
C LEU A 142 -5.07 -1.43 -8.11
N ALA A 143 -3.80 -1.42 -7.76
CA ALA A 143 -2.75 -1.32 -8.76
C ALA A 143 -2.59 -2.66 -9.50
N PHE A 144 -2.45 -3.74 -8.75
CA PHE A 144 -2.45 -5.09 -9.30
C PHE A 144 -2.67 -6.15 -8.20
N ASP A 145 -3.26 -7.23 -8.61
CA ASP A 145 -3.41 -8.49 -7.89
C ASP A 145 -3.09 -9.67 -8.83
N ARG A 146 -3.44 -10.88 -8.43
CA ARG A 146 -3.22 -12.09 -9.24
C ARG A 146 -3.97 -12.10 -10.58
N SER A 147 -5.03 -11.32 -10.74
CA SER A 147 -5.78 -11.22 -12.00
C SER A 147 -5.14 -10.27 -13.00
N ILE A 148 -4.31 -9.33 -12.52
CA ILE A 148 -3.69 -8.26 -13.29
C ILE A 148 -2.19 -8.50 -13.49
N ALA A 149 -1.48 -8.91 -12.42
CA ALA A 149 -0.05 -9.21 -12.47
C ALA A 149 0.20 -10.60 -13.09
N PRO A 150 1.40 -10.84 -13.65
CA PRO A 150 1.80 -12.16 -14.09
C PRO A 150 1.75 -13.21 -12.96
N GLU A 151 1.37 -14.44 -13.28
CA GLU A 151 1.18 -15.53 -12.30
C GLU A 151 2.39 -15.76 -11.35
N PRO A 152 3.66 -15.66 -11.80
CA PRO A 152 4.81 -15.82 -10.91
C PRO A 152 5.03 -14.70 -9.90
N ALA A 153 4.34 -13.56 -10.04
CA ALA A 153 4.42 -12.44 -9.09
C ALA A 153 3.85 -12.81 -7.72
N ARG A 154 4.40 -12.20 -6.68
CA ARG A 154 4.05 -12.50 -5.29
C ARG A 154 3.49 -11.31 -4.51
N ILE A 155 3.54 -10.13 -5.08
CA ILE A 155 2.99 -8.92 -4.46
C ILE A 155 1.58 -8.68 -5.00
N VAL A 156 0.66 -8.33 -4.10
CA VAL A 156 -0.59 -7.63 -4.40
C VAL A 156 -0.45 -6.23 -3.85
N LEU A 157 -0.85 -5.21 -4.59
CA LEU A 157 -0.65 -3.83 -4.21
C LEU A 157 -1.85 -2.96 -4.57
N GLY A 158 -2.27 -2.16 -3.63
CA GLY A 158 -3.25 -1.10 -3.84
C GLY A 158 -3.15 0.00 -2.81
N GLU A 159 -4.04 0.96 -2.93
CA GLU A 159 -4.18 2.05 -1.98
C GLU A 159 -5.66 2.34 -1.70
N VAL A 160 -5.91 2.94 -0.56
CA VAL A 160 -7.25 3.38 -0.16
C VAL A 160 -7.21 4.82 0.30
N LEU A 161 -8.21 5.58 -0.16
CA LEU A 161 -8.58 6.85 0.45
C LEU A 161 -9.82 6.66 1.30
N ASN A 162 -9.68 6.86 2.59
CA ASN A 162 -10.78 6.83 3.54
C ASN A 162 -11.19 8.25 3.92
N PHE A 163 -12.50 8.53 3.83
CA PHE A 163 -13.03 9.87 4.13
C PHE A 163 -13.11 10.13 5.64
N PRO A 164 -13.15 11.41 6.06
CA PRO A 164 -13.23 11.77 7.47
C PRO A 164 -14.38 11.09 8.21
N GLY A 165 -14.08 10.45 9.35
CA GLY A 165 -15.04 9.75 10.19
C GLY A 165 -15.59 8.44 9.60
N LYS A 166 -15.06 7.97 8.46
CA LYS A 166 -15.55 6.74 7.82
C LYS A 166 -14.66 5.54 8.17
N TRP A 167 -15.30 4.36 8.15
CA TRP A 167 -14.63 3.08 8.31
C TRP A 167 -14.07 2.56 6.99
N SER A 168 -13.00 1.80 7.09
CA SER A 168 -12.36 1.08 6.00
C SER A 168 -12.03 -0.35 6.41
N SER A 169 -11.77 -1.22 5.45
CA SER A 169 -11.64 -2.67 5.69
C SER A 169 -12.84 -3.22 6.47
N TYR A 170 -14.02 -2.67 6.18
CA TYR A 170 -15.27 -2.94 6.91
C TYR A 170 -16.36 -3.48 5.95
N PRO A 171 -17.21 -4.47 6.38
CA PRO A 171 -17.20 -5.15 7.69
C PRO A 171 -15.88 -5.86 8.01
N PRO A 172 -15.65 -6.22 9.32
CA PRO A 172 -14.46 -6.97 9.72
C PRO A 172 -14.25 -8.20 8.85
N HIS A 173 -13.02 -8.40 8.40
CA HIS A 173 -12.65 -9.51 7.53
C HIS A 173 -11.20 -9.93 7.78
N HIS A 174 -10.85 -11.11 7.31
CA HIS A 174 -9.53 -11.68 7.47
C HIS A 174 -9.13 -12.54 6.27
N HIS A 175 -7.84 -12.84 6.18
CA HIS A 175 -7.22 -13.76 5.24
C HIS A 175 -5.89 -14.27 5.81
N GLU A 176 -5.42 -15.41 5.32
CA GLU A 176 -4.22 -16.08 5.86
C GLU A 176 -2.90 -15.38 5.49
N GLN A 177 -2.88 -14.64 4.39
CA GLN A 177 -1.67 -13.99 3.87
C GLN A 177 -1.32 -12.77 4.73
N SER A 178 -0.01 -12.58 4.98
CA SER A 178 0.46 -11.38 5.65
C SER A 178 0.23 -10.14 4.80
N GLU A 179 -0.16 -9.05 5.45
CA GLU A 179 -0.44 -7.77 4.84
C GLU A 179 0.23 -6.64 5.62
N ILE A 180 0.51 -5.54 4.96
CA ILE A 180 0.97 -4.29 5.56
C ILE A 180 0.07 -3.13 5.14
N TYR A 181 -0.16 -2.19 6.07
CA TYR A 181 -0.79 -0.90 5.83
C TYR A 181 0.15 0.23 6.21
N TYR A 182 0.54 1.06 5.23
CA TYR A 182 1.29 2.30 5.46
C TYR A 182 0.34 3.49 5.35
N TYR A 183 0.36 4.38 6.34
CA TYR A 183 -0.63 5.45 6.48
C TYR A 183 -0.09 6.84 6.25
N GLU A 184 -0.88 7.68 5.57
CA GLU A 184 -0.74 9.12 5.56
C GLU A 184 -2.09 9.79 5.89
N PHE A 185 -2.02 10.98 6.47
CA PHE A 185 -3.22 11.77 6.79
C PHE A 185 -3.17 13.13 6.14
N SER A 186 -4.34 13.70 5.86
CA SER A 186 -4.51 15.07 5.40
C SER A 186 -5.63 15.74 6.20
N PRO A 187 -5.30 16.84 6.95
CA PRO A 187 -3.97 17.36 7.28
C PRO A 187 -3.06 16.34 7.98
N VAL A 188 -1.73 16.61 8.01
CA VAL A 188 -0.71 15.64 8.47
C VAL A 188 -0.78 15.31 9.98
N GLU A 189 -1.37 16.19 10.80
CA GLU A 189 -1.65 15.96 12.23
C GLU A 189 -2.82 15.01 12.46
N GLY A 190 -3.46 14.55 11.38
CA GLY A 190 -4.55 13.61 11.42
C GLY A 190 -4.18 12.27 12.04
N TYR A 191 -5.18 11.56 12.48
CA TYR A 191 -5.05 10.23 13.06
C TYR A 191 -6.29 9.38 12.77
N GLY A 192 -6.14 8.10 13.04
CA GLY A 192 -7.22 7.12 12.97
C GLY A 192 -7.05 6.05 14.03
N HIS A 193 -7.92 5.04 13.97
CA HIS A 193 -7.76 3.82 14.74
C HIS A 193 -7.80 2.62 13.80
N GLY A 194 -6.95 1.64 14.07
CA GLY A 194 -6.94 0.35 13.41
C GLY A 194 -7.15 -0.76 14.43
N GLU A 195 -7.79 -1.82 14.00
CA GLU A 195 -8.05 -3.03 14.78
C GLU A 195 -7.12 -4.15 14.30
N LEU A 196 -6.70 -5.01 15.22
CA LEU A 196 -6.13 -6.32 14.95
C LEU A 196 -6.77 -7.31 15.92
N GLY A 197 -7.83 -8.00 15.46
CA GLY A 197 -8.70 -8.74 16.35
C GLY A 197 -9.34 -7.82 17.38
N ASP A 198 -9.14 -8.10 18.68
CA ASP A 198 -9.67 -7.29 19.79
C ASP A 198 -8.78 -6.10 20.17
N ASP A 199 -7.58 -6.00 19.60
CA ASP A 199 -6.66 -4.90 19.91
C ASP A 199 -6.95 -3.67 19.03
N VAL A 200 -6.97 -2.48 19.66
CA VAL A 200 -7.19 -1.20 18.98
C VAL A 200 -5.96 -0.31 19.10
N PHE A 201 -5.48 0.21 17.99
CA PHE A 201 -4.29 1.07 17.94
C PHE A 201 -4.65 2.45 17.43
N LYS A 202 -4.07 3.48 18.04
CA LYS A 202 -4.07 4.82 17.45
C LYS A 202 -3.01 4.86 16.33
N ILE A 203 -3.45 5.20 15.13
CA ILE A 203 -2.64 5.30 13.93
C ILE A 203 -2.38 6.79 13.62
N GLN A 204 -1.14 7.13 13.29
CA GLN A 204 -0.71 8.49 12.96
C GLN A 204 -0.07 8.53 11.56
N HIS A 205 0.22 9.74 11.10
CA HIS A 205 0.89 9.95 9.82
C HIS A 205 2.25 9.23 9.77
N GLN A 206 2.50 8.47 8.70
CA GLN A 206 3.69 7.65 8.48
C GLN A 206 3.82 6.42 9.41
N ASP A 207 2.76 6.02 10.10
CA ASP A 207 2.75 4.72 10.77
C ASP A 207 2.60 3.59 9.75
N LEU A 208 3.12 2.41 10.10
CA LEU A 208 2.92 1.17 9.36
C LEU A 208 2.37 0.10 10.30
N LEU A 209 1.27 -0.52 9.91
CA LEU A 209 0.65 -1.64 10.61
C LEU A 209 0.99 -2.94 9.87
N VAL A 210 1.39 -3.94 10.63
CA VAL A 210 1.61 -5.30 10.15
C VAL A 210 0.44 -6.18 10.57
N ILE A 211 -0.15 -6.87 9.59
CA ILE A 211 -1.30 -7.75 9.77
C ILE A 211 -0.83 -9.17 9.49
N THR A 212 -0.85 -10.00 10.53
CA THR A 212 -0.49 -11.41 10.51
C THR A 212 -1.53 -12.22 11.29
N ASP A 213 -1.37 -13.54 11.29
CA ASP A 213 -2.13 -14.44 12.16
C ASP A 213 -3.65 -14.48 11.93
N PHE A 214 -4.10 -14.19 10.69
CA PHE A 214 -5.51 -14.34 10.32
C PHE A 214 -6.47 -13.49 11.16
N ARG A 215 -6.02 -12.28 11.57
CA ARG A 215 -6.83 -11.39 12.41
C ARG A 215 -7.63 -10.39 11.59
N ASP A 216 -8.81 -10.04 12.08
CA ASP A 216 -9.59 -8.93 11.57
C ASP A 216 -8.81 -7.61 11.68
N HIS A 217 -8.95 -6.75 10.68
CA HIS A 217 -8.10 -5.56 10.57
C HIS A 217 -8.84 -4.33 10.03
N SER A 218 -10.04 -4.07 10.58
CA SER A 218 -10.82 -2.86 10.28
C SER A 218 -10.12 -1.59 10.77
N GLN A 219 -10.48 -0.46 10.20
CA GLN A 219 -9.89 0.82 10.58
C GLN A 219 -10.83 1.99 10.32
N VAL A 220 -10.63 3.10 11.03
CA VAL A 220 -11.46 4.29 10.93
C VAL A 220 -10.62 5.55 10.96
N ALA A 221 -10.96 6.52 10.09
CA ALA A 221 -10.38 7.86 10.13
C ALA A 221 -11.06 8.70 11.21
N ALA A 222 -10.29 9.50 11.94
CA ALA A 222 -10.89 10.48 12.85
C ALA A 222 -11.69 11.55 12.07
N PRO A 223 -12.76 12.10 12.65
CA PRO A 223 -13.52 13.18 12.01
C PRO A 223 -12.64 14.36 11.63
N GLY A 224 -12.83 14.90 10.43
CA GLY A 224 -12.07 16.04 9.90
C GLY A 224 -10.78 15.68 9.16
N TYR A 225 -10.34 14.42 9.18
CA TYR A 225 -9.09 13.97 8.54
C TYR A 225 -9.34 12.91 7.49
N HIS A 226 -8.78 13.10 6.30
CA HIS A 226 -8.67 12.00 5.33
C HIS A 226 -7.55 11.06 5.77
N MET A 227 -7.81 9.76 5.71
CA MET A 227 -6.82 8.71 5.94
C MET A 227 -6.53 8.02 4.61
N TYR A 228 -5.30 8.11 4.19
CA TYR A 228 -4.78 7.36 3.05
C TYR A 228 -3.94 6.21 3.58
N TYR A 229 -4.03 5.05 2.94
CA TYR A 229 -3.07 3.99 3.20
C TYR A 229 -2.76 3.17 1.95
N ILE A 230 -1.50 2.79 1.85
CA ILE A 230 -1.03 1.77 0.91
C ILE A 230 -1.18 0.42 1.59
N TRP A 231 -1.77 -0.53 0.89
CA TRP A 231 -1.82 -1.91 1.34
C TRP A 231 -1.06 -2.82 0.39
N ALA A 232 -0.32 -3.76 0.96
CA ALA A 232 0.38 -4.77 0.20
C ALA A 232 0.26 -6.13 0.89
N ILE A 233 -0.06 -7.16 0.08
CA ILE A 233 -0.19 -8.54 0.51
C ILE A 233 0.87 -9.37 -0.20
N ARG A 234 1.45 -10.33 0.52
CA ARG A 234 2.36 -11.31 -0.05
C ARG A 234 1.65 -12.63 -0.32
N HIS A 235 1.62 -13.06 -1.60
CA HIS A 235 1.14 -14.40 -1.94
C HIS A 235 1.97 -15.49 -1.25
N MET A 236 1.32 -16.41 -0.56
CA MET A 236 1.93 -17.63 -0.09
C MET A 236 2.12 -18.63 -1.24
N LYS A 237 3.17 -19.44 -1.19
CA LYS A 237 3.56 -20.35 -2.28
C LYS A 237 2.42 -21.28 -2.72
N ASP A 238 1.77 -21.91 -1.76
CA ASP A 238 0.73 -22.92 -2.00
C ASP A 238 -0.68 -22.41 -1.68
N ASN A 239 -0.78 -21.18 -1.14
CA ASN A 239 -2.01 -20.50 -0.81
C ASN A 239 -1.94 -19.01 -1.20
N PRO A 240 -2.03 -18.68 -2.50
CA PRO A 240 -2.02 -17.29 -2.94
C PRO A 240 -3.29 -16.56 -2.49
N TYR A 241 -3.17 -15.28 -2.20
CA TYR A 241 -4.33 -14.42 -1.90
C TYR A 241 -5.34 -14.44 -3.05
N LYS A 242 -6.59 -14.70 -2.72
CA LYS A 242 -7.73 -14.76 -3.67
C LYS A 242 -8.89 -13.88 -3.23
N GLY A 243 -8.75 -13.15 -2.14
CA GLY A 243 -9.78 -12.39 -1.47
C GLY A 243 -9.77 -12.66 0.03
N PHE A 244 -10.79 -12.17 0.71
CA PHE A 244 -10.92 -12.24 2.16
C PHE A 244 -12.29 -12.84 2.55
N GLU A 245 -12.43 -13.25 3.79
CA GLU A 245 -13.68 -13.73 4.37
C GLU A 245 -14.18 -12.74 5.41
N PHE A 246 -15.48 -12.42 5.37
CA PHE A 246 -16.09 -11.58 6.40
C PHE A 246 -16.28 -12.35 7.70
N THR A 247 -15.95 -11.72 8.80
CA THR A 247 -16.07 -12.31 10.13
C THR A 247 -17.51 -12.32 10.62
N LYS A 248 -17.96 -13.47 11.10
CA LYS A 248 -19.30 -13.62 11.69
C LYS A 248 -19.32 -12.99 13.08
N PRO A 249 -20.45 -12.31 13.46
CA PRO A 249 -21.73 -12.19 12.74
C PRO A 249 -21.80 -10.97 11.80
N HIS A 250 -20.70 -10.28 11.53
CA HIS A 250 -20.67 -8.98 10.82
C HIS A 250 -20.93 -9.11 9.30
N ASP A 251 -20.78 -10.30 8.73
CA ASP A 251 -21.17 -10.64 7.36
C ASP A 251 -22.65 -10.29 7.06
N LYS A 252 -23.52 -10.35 8.06
CA LYS A 252 -24.95 -10.01 7.96
C LYS A 252 -25.23 -8.52 7.71
N LEU A 253 -24.24 -7.65 7.92
CA LEU A 253 -24.39 -6.21 7.67
C LEU A 253 -24.45 -5.85 6.17
N LEU A 254 -24.15 -6.81 5.31
CA LEU A 254 -24.16 -6.62 3.84
C LEU A 254 -25.44 -7.11 3.16
N ILE A 255 -26.43 -7.55 3.96
CA ILE A 255 -27.73 -8.12 3.48
C ILE A 255 -28.81 -7.04 3.51
#